data_e99ada5ca9862563cbdc5af2c51f146d
#
_entry.id   e99ada5ca9862563cbdc5af2c51f146d
#
_cell.length_a   1.000
_cell.length_b   1.000
_cell.length_c   1.000
_cell.angle_alpha   90.00
_cell.angle_beta   90.00
_cell.angle_gamma   90.00
#
_symmetry.space_group_name_H-M   'P 1'
#
loop_
_entity.id
_entity.type
_entity.pdbx_description
1 polymer ?
#
loop_
_entity_poly.entity_id
_entity_poly.type
_entity_poly.pdbx_seq_one_letter_code
_entity_poly.pdbx_strand_id
1 'polypeptide(L)'
;MDNEKVVSLVQDDLPMEVKESINILRGSIQLNESNLKIIAITSSLPNEGKSVVAFNLAKSLANLNKKVLYFDTDIRNSTVKSTYKINTSVVGLSEFLTNQNHADEIIYNTNDKFLDIIFSGARVPNPSELVSKIELQKLMEYLKEKYDYIIVDTPPINLIIDGILISKLCDTTILVVESGVTDKNCVNYARKKLESANINILGVVLNKVGSKDYGYGYGHGHGYGYGYGHGYGYGYGYGDTTSKKKKSWKRK
;
A
#
# COMPACT_ATOMS: atom_id res chain seq x y z
N MET A 1 -27.52 8.75 -18.36
CA MET A 1 -27.61 8.24 -16.96
C MET A 1 -26.32 7.50 -16.71
N ASP A 2 -25.35 8.17 -16.09
CA ASP A 2 -24.09 7.54 -15.77
C ASP A 2 -24.37 6.43 -14.74
N ASN A 3 -24.12 5.20 -15.13
CA ASN A 3 -24.15 4.07 -14.21
C ASN A 3 -22.95 4.24 -13.26
N GLU A 4 -23.15 4.96 -12.16
CA GLU A 4 -22.14 5.07 -11.13
C GLU A 4 -21.76 3.65 -10.66
N LYS A 5 -20.50 3.29 -10.91
CA LYS A 5 -19.95 2.00 -10.50
C LYS A 5 -19.68 2.07 -8.99
N VAL A 6 -20.63 1.65 -8.17
CA VAL A 6 -20.49 1.66 -6.71
C VAL A 6 -19.95 0.32 -6.23
N VAL A 7 -18.89 0.36 -5.43
CA VAL A 7 -18.32 -0.81 -4.76
C VAL A 7 -18.54 -0.68 -3.25
N SER A 8 -19.15 -1.71 -2.66
CA SER A 8 -19.31 -1.75 -1.21
C SER A 8 -18.06 -2.31 -0.55
N LEU A 9 -17.41 -1.48 0.26
CA LEU A 9 -16.23 -1.85 1.03
C LEU A 9 -16.66 -2.31 2.43
N VAL A 10 -16.34 -3.54 2.77
CA VAL A 10 -16.58 -4.08 4.11
C VAL A 10 -15.27 -4.06 4.88
N GLN A 11 -15.24 -3.26 5.95
CA GLN A 11 -14.11 -3.17 6.85
C GLN A 11 -14.58 -3.35 8.29
N ASP A 12 -13.86 -4.16 9.05
CA ASP A 12 -14.08 -4.26 10.48
C ASP A 12 -13.65 -2.97 11.19
N ASP A 13 -14.30 -2.66 12.31
CA ASP A 13 -13.95 -1.48 13.10
C ASP A 13 -12.53 -1.60 13.66
N LEU A 14 -11.75 -0.54 13.46
CA LEU A 14 -10.40 -0.45 14.00
C LEU A 14 -10.44 -0.17 15.50
N PRO A 15 -9.48 -0.71 16.28
CA PRO A 15 -9.24 -0.28 17.66
C PRO A 15 -9.08 1.24 17.75
N MET A 16 -9.48 1.83 18.90
CA MET A 16 -9.45 3.28 19.11
C MET A 16 -8.03 3.85 18.95
N GLU A 17 -7.03 3.14 19.45
CA GLU A 17 -5.62 3.53 19.38
C GLU A 17 -5.11 3.61 17.94
N VAL A 18 -5.58 2.71 17.08
CA VAL A 18 -5.22 2.71 15.65
C VAL A 18 -5.92 3.88 14.95
N LYS A 19 -7.20 4.12 15.24
CA LYS A 19 -7.93 5.28 14.70
C LYS A 19 -7.22 6.59 15.05
N GLU A 20 -6.80 6.74 16.31
CA GLU A 20 -6.09 7.94 16.77
C GLU A 20 -4.73 8.08 16.09
N SER A 21 -3.97 7.01 15.93
CA SER A 21 -2.69 7.02 15.22
C SER A 21 -2.84 7.46 13.75
N ILE A 22 -3.90 7.01 13.07
CA ILE A 22 -4.23 7.45 11.71
C ILE A 22 -4.64 8.93 11.70
N ASN A 23 -5.38 9.42 12.70
CA ASN A 23 -5.73 10.83 12.81
C ASN A 23 -4.50 11.72 13.04
N ILE A 24 -3.53 11.27 13.82
CA ILE A 24 -2.25 11.96 14.01
C ILE A 24 -1.48 12.01 12.69
N LEU A 25 -1.39 10.89 11.95
CA LEU A 25 -0.76 10.85 10.64
C LEU A 25 -1.41 11.82 9.66
N ARG A 26 -2.75 11.81 9.59
CA ARG A 26 -3.53 12.77 8.79
C ARG A 26 -3.22 14.22 9.18
N GLY A 27 -3.26 14.53 10.47
CA GLY A 27 -2.93 15.87 10.98
C GLY A 27 -1.53 16.31 10.58
N SER A 28 -0.54 15.43 10.65
CA SER A 28 0.84 15.71 10.22
C SER A 28 0.93 16.05 8.74
N ILE A 29 0.13 15.39 7.88
CA ILE A 29 0.05 15.70 6.45
C ILE A 29 -0.58 17.08 6.22
N GLN A 30 -1.68 17.38 6.92
CA GLN A 30 -2.41 18.64 6.77
C GLN A 30 -1.65 19.86 7.29
N LEU A 31 -0.78 19.69 8.29
CA LEU A 31 0.08 20.74 8.82
C LEU A 31 1.31 21.02 7.94
N ASN A 32 1.56 20.17 6.96
CA ASN A 32 2.62 20.42 6.00
C ASN A 32 2.23 21.59 5.08
N GLU A 33 3.05 22.63 5.03
CA GLU A 33 2.80 23.85 4.23
C GLU A 33 2.85 23.62 2.71
N SER A 34 3.45 22.50 2.28
CA SER A 34 3.46 22.10 0.87
C SER A 34 2.06 21.58 0.49
N ASN A 35 1.56 22.00 -0.67
CA ASN A 35 0.25 21.57 -1.19
C ASN A 35 0.33 20.12 -1.70
N LEU A 36 0.47 19.17 -0.78
CA LEU A 36 0.61 17.74 -1.06
C LEU A 36 -0.75 17.15 -1.43
N LYS A 37 -0.91 16.69 -2.66
CA LYS A 37 -2.12 16.03 -3.13
C LYS A 37 -1.92 14.54 -3.37
N ILE A 38 -0.81 14.15 -4.00
CA ILE A 38 -0.51 12.76 -4.35
C ILE A 38 0.51 12.21 -3.38
N ILE A 39 0.09 11.27 -2.53
CA ILE A 39 0.91 10.71 -1.44
C ILE A 39 1.10 9.22 -1.68
N ALA A 40 2.33 8.80 -1.95
CA ALA A 40 2.67 7.38 -2.04
C ALA A 40 2.81 6.77 -0.64
N ILE A 41 2.20 5.62 -0.45
CA ILE A 41 2.41 4.77 0.73
C ILE A 41 3.12 3.51 0.27
N THR A 42 4.34 3.33 0.76
CA THR A 42 5.18 2.18 0.41
C THR A 42 5.72 1.49 1.65
N SER A 43 6.45 0.41 1.48
CA SER A 43 7.13 -0.31 2.56
C SER A 43 8.51 -0.79 2.13
N SER A 44 9.35 -1.17 3.09
CA SER A 44 10.64 -1.79 2.82
C SER A 44 10.45 -3.19 2.25
N LEU A 45 9.56 -3.98 2.87
CA LEU A 45 9.29 -5.38 2.59
C LEU A 45 7.78 -5.64 2.43
N PRO A 46 7.37 -6.78 1.88
CA PRO A 46 5.97 -7.18 1.87
C PRO A 46 5.41 -7.36 3.29
N ASN A 47 4.10 -7.26 3.42
CA ASN A 47 3.34 -7.52 4.65
C ASN A 47 3.61 -6.56 5.83
N GLU A 48 4.30 -5.45 5.64
CA GLU A 48 4.49 -4.41 6.68
C GLU A 48 3.20 -3.59 6.93
N GLY A 49 2.13 -3.82 6.16
CA GLY A 49 0.81 -3.21 6.35
C GLY A 49 0.61 -1.89 5.59
N LYS A 50 1.39 -1.63 4.54
CA LYS A 50 1.27 -0.44 3.68
C LYS A 50 -0.17 -0.18 3.21
N SER A 51 -0.84 -1.20 2.66
CA SER A 51 -2.21 -1.09 2.12
C SER A 51 -3.24 -0.77 3.20
N VAL A 52 -3.06 -1.32 4.41
CA VAL A 52 -3.93 -1.02 5.56
C VAL A 52 -3.75 0.43 6.00
N VAL A 53 -2.51 0.91 6.11
CA VAL A 53 -2.22 2.31 6.44
C VAL A 53 -2.75 3.24 5.35
N ALA A 54 -2.51 2.94 4.07
CA ALA A 54 -2.96 3.74 2.93
C ALA A 54 -4.49 3.89 2.90
N PHE A 55 -5.22 2.78 3.02
CA PHE A 55 -6.67 2.79 2.97
C PHE A 55 -7.28 3.53 4.16
N ASN A 56 -6.78 3.29 5.38
CA ASN A 56 -7.31 3.96 6.56
C ASN A 56 -6.98 5.46 6.59
N LEU A 57 -5.84 5.87 6.04
CA LEU A 57 -5.50 7.28 5.83
C LEU A 57 -6.48 7.92 4.83
N ALA A 58 -6.74 7.26 3.68
CA ALA A 58 -7.70 7.75 2.69
C ALA A 58 -9.09 7.93 3.30
N LYS A 59 -9.58 6.93 4.04
CA LYS A 59 -10.86 6.99 4.76
C LYS A 59 -10.88 8.10 5.81
N SER A 60 -9.80 8.28 6.56
CA SER A 60 -9.70 9.35 7.57
C SER A 60 -9.74 10.76 6.95
N LEU A 61 -9.16 10.94 5.74
CA LEU A 61 -9.25 12.18 4.98
C LEU A 61 -10.68 12.41 4.43
N ALA A 62 -11.31 11.35 3.90
CA ALA A 62 -12.68 11.38 3.39
C ALA A 62 -13.70 11.78 4.49
N ASN A 63 -13.50 11.32 5.73
CA ASN A 63 -14.31 11.71 6.89
C ASN A 63 -14.28 13.22 7.21
N LEU A 64 -13.34 13.97 6.64
CA LEU A 64 -13.31 15.43 6.70
C LEU A 64 -13.99 16.09 5.48
N ASN A 65 -14.84 15.37 4.75
CA ASN A 65 -15.48 15.80 3.51
C ASN A 65 -14.49 16.23 2.41
N LYS A 66 -13.27 15.66 2.41
CA LYS A 66 -12.30 15.83 1.34
C LYS A 66 -12.58 14.78 0.27
N LYS A 67 -12.54 15.17 -1.00
CA LYS A 67 -12.68 14.24 -2.11
C LYS A 67 -11.36 13.46 -2.26
N VAL A 68 -11.38 12.18 -1.89
CA VAL A 68 -10.19 11.34 -1.78
C VAL A 68 -10.27 10.17 -2.76
N LEU A 69 -9.16 9.87 -3.41
CA LEU A 69 -8.97 8.67 -4.19
C LEU A 69 -7.99 7.72 -3.46
N TYR A 70 -8.41 6.49 -3.19
CA TYR A 70 -7.50 5.42 -2.89
C TYR A 70 -7.09 4.71 -4.19
N PHE A 71 -5.80 4.71 -4.49
CA PHE A 71 -5.27 4.17 -5.74
C PHE A 71 -4.33 2.99 -5.48
N ASP A 72 -4.81 1.79 -5.71
CA ASP A 72 -4.02 0.56 -5.64
C ASP A 72 -3.20 0.39 -6.92
N THR A 73 -1.89 0.48 -6.79
CA THR A 73 -0.94 0.35 -7.91
C THR A 73 -0.09 -0.91 -7.85
N ASP A 74 -0.34 -1.82 -6.88
CA ASP A 74 0.36 -3.09 -6.79
C ASP A 74 -0.23 -4.13 -7.76
N ILE A 75 0.05 -3.98 -9.06
CA ILE A 75 -0.44 -4.88 -10.12
C ILE A 75 0.06 -6.32 -9.91
N ARG A 76 1.17 -6.51 -9.17
CA ARG A 76 1.76 -7.84 -8.94
C ARG A 76 1.04 -8.62 -7.87
N ASN A 77 0.68 -7.96 -6.78
CA ASN A 77 0.25 -8.66 -5.58
C ASN A 77 -0.74 -7.87 -4.73
N SER A 78 -1.71 -7.20 -5.37
CA SER A 78 -2.79 -6.54 -4.66
C SER A 78 -3.55 -7.50 -3.77
N THR A 79 -3.81 -7.06 -2.54
CA THR A 79 -4.67 -7.75 -1.56
C THR A 79 -5.97 -6.99 -1.28
N VAL A 80 -6.18 -5.84 -1.91
CA VAL A 80 -7.28 -4.91 -1.64
C VAL A 80 -8.63 -5.57 -1.80
N LYS A 81 -8.86 -6.28 -2.92
CA LYS A 81 -10.14 -6.98 -3.17
C LYS A 81 -10.47 -8.01 -2.09
N SER A 82 -9.50 -8.81 -1.68
CA SER A 82 -9.69 -9.83 -0.63
C SER A 82 -9.85 -9.20 0.76
N THR A 83 -9.06 -8.18 1.07
CA THR A 83 -9.10 -7.50 2.37
C THR A 83 -10.44 -6.82 2.62
N TYR A 84 -11.00 -6.15 1.60
CA TYR A 84 -12.27 -5.42 1.74
C TYR A 84 -13.49 -6.18 1.20
N LYS A 85 -13.36 -7.50 0.99
CA LYS A 85 -14.43 -8.44 0.60
C LYS A 85 -15.18 -8.01 -0.68
N ILE A 86 -14.44 -7.54 -1.69
CA ILE A 86 -15.01 -7.07 -2.95
C ILE A 86 -15.25 -8.28 -3.86
N ASN A 87 -16.52 -8.62 -4.05
CA ASN A 87 -16.94 -9.82 -4.79
C ASN A 87 -17.30 -9.53 -6.26
N THR A 88 -17.22 -8.27 -6.70
CA THR A 88 -17.53 -7.88 -8.08
C THR A 88 -16.29 -7.98 -8.97
N SER A 89 -16.52 -8.26 -10.26
CA SER A 89 -15.48 -8.09 -11.28
C SER A 89 -15.20 -6.61 -11.45
N VAL A 90 -13.93 -6.23 -11.31
CA VAL A 90 -13.48 -4.84 -11.46
C VAL A 90 -12.34 -4.80 -12.47
N VAL A 91 -12.34 -3.79 -13.32
CA VAL A 91 -11.23 -3.38 -14.17
C VAL A 91 -10.41 -2.34 -13.41
N GLY A 92 -9.14 -2.17 -13.72
CA GLY A 92 -8.29 -1.25 -12.95
C GLY A 92 -7.11 -0.70 -13.75
N LEU A 93 -6.04 -0.40 -13.05
CA LEU A 93 -4.85 0.21 -13.61
C LEU A 93 -4.26 -0.59 -14.78
N SER A 94 -4.19 -1.92 -14.67
CA SER A 94 -3.60 -2.76 -15.72
C SER A 94 -4.39 -2.70 -17.03
N GLU A 95 -5.72 -2.68 -16.97
CA GLU A 95 -6.58 -2.55 -18.14
C GLU A 95 -6.45 -1.17 -18.77
N PHE A 96 -6.37 -0.11 -17.96
CA PHE A 96 -6.10 1.24 -18.46
C PHE A 96 -4.74 1.33 -19.17
N LEU A 97 -3.66 0.84 -18.57
CA LEU A 97 -2.30 0.90 -19.13
C LEU A 97 -2.10 0.02 -20.37
N THR A 98 -3.01 -0.92 -20.59
CA THR A 98 -3.06 -1.76 -21.80
C THR A 98 -4.07 -1.24 -22.84
N ASN A 99 -4.61 -0.02 -22.65
CA ASN A 99 -5.57 0.65 -23.53
C ASN A 99 -6.89 -0.12 -23.72
N GLN A 100 -7.31 -0.88 -22.72
CA GLN A 100 -8.58 -1.60 -22.73
C GLN A 100 -9.72 -0.76 -22.18
N ASN A 101 -9.40 0.25 -21.33
CA ASN A 101 -10.40 1.08 -20.67
C ASN A 101 -9.94 2.54 -20.60
N HIS A 102 -10.90 3.46 -20.51
CA HIS A 102 -10.66 4.88 -20.25
C HIS A 102 -10.51 5.17 -18.73
N ALA A 103 -9.93 6.32 -18.37
CA ALA A 103 -9.68 6.69 -16.98
C ALA A 103 -10.94 6.67 -16.10
N ASP A 104 -12.07 7.18 -16.60
CA ASP A 104 -13.33 7.19 -15.85
C ASP A 104 -13.94 5.78 -15.65
N GLU A 105 -13.57 4.83 -16.49
CA GLU A 105 -14.09 3.47 -16.41
C GLU A 105 -13.43 2.64 -15.30
N ILE A 106 -12.27 3.06 -14.83
CA ILE A 106 -11.52 2.38 -13.76
C ILE A 106 -11.71 3.02 -12.37
N ILE A 107 -12.42 4.15 -12.30
CA ILE A 107 -12.79 4.82 -11.05
C ILE A 107 -14.10 4.23 -10.54
N TYR A 108 -14.11 3.82 -9.29
CA TYR A 108 -15.30 3.29 -8.61
C TYR A 108 -15.64 4.16 -7.41
N ASN A 109 -16.89 4.60 -7.33
CA ASN A 109 -17.42 5.18 -6.10
C ASN A 109 -17.52 4.09 -5.03
N THR A 110 -17.40 4.47 -3.77
CA THR A 110 -17.58 3.54 -2.66
C THR A 110 -18.86 3.85 -1.87
N ASN A 111 -19.14 3.02 -0.86
CA ASN A 111 -20.18 3.32 0.12
C ASN A 111 -19.84 4.51 1.04
N ASP A 112 -18.65 5.08 0.93
CA ASP A 112 -18.27 6.36 1.55
C ASP A 112 -18.33 7.47 0.49
N LYS A 113 -19.19 8.45 0.70
CA LYS A 113 -19.51 9.52 -0.28
C LYS A 113 -18.27 10.28 -0.80
N PHE A 114 -17.23 10.38 -0.01
CA PHE A 114 -16.03 11.16 -0.32
C PHE A 114 -14.82 10.33 -0.66
N LEU A 115 -14.98 8.99 -0.76
CA LEU A 115 -13.90 8.06 -1.07
C LEU A 115 -14.20 7.29 -2.35
N ASP A 116 -13.37 7.50 -3.36
CA ASP A 116 -13.36 6.70 -4.57
C ASP A 116 -12.15 5.75 -4.57
N ILE A 117 -12.20 4.72 -5.41
CA ILE A 117 -11.13 3.72 -5.51
C ILE A 117 -10.79 3.40 -6.97
N ILE A 118 -9.49 3.26 -7.25
CA ILE A 118 -8.97 2.58 -8.46
C ILE A 118 -8.24 1.33 -8.00
N PHE A 119 -8.60 0.19 -8.59
CA PHE A 119 -7.96 -1.11 -8.34
C PHE A 119 -6.75 -1.31 -9.24
N SER A 120 -5.85 -2.19 -8.84
CA SER A 120 -4.68 -2.58 -9.64
C SER A 120 -5.04 -3.28 -10.96
N GLY A 121 -6.22 -3.89 -11.04
CA GLY A 121 -6.69 -4.65 -12.19
C GLY A 121 -6.18 -6.09 -12.24
N ALA A 122 -6.16 -6.69 -13.43
CA ALA A 122 -5.68 -8.05 -13.64
C ALA A 122 -4.15 -8.13 -13.57
N ARG A 123 -3.63 -9.30 -13.20
CA ARG A 123 -2.19 -9.56 -13.26
C ARG A 123 -1.71 -9.58 -14.71
N VAL A 124 -0.58 -8.94 -14.96
CA VAL A 124 0.06 -8.83 -16.27
C VAL A 124 1.51 -9.36 -16.22
N PRO A 125 2.05 -9.82 -17.35
CA PRO A 125 3.40 -10.40 -17.38
C PRO A 125 4.51 -9.41 -17.00
N ASN A 126 4.43 -8.17 -17.51
CA ASN A 126 5.50 -7.16 -17.39
C ASN A 126 5.02 -5.87 -16.68
N PRO A 127 4.71 -5.91 -15.38
CA PRO A 127 4.17 -4.75 -14.66
C PRO A 127 5.09 -3.53 -14.68
N SER A 128 6.42 -3.70 -14.56
CA SER A 128 7.38 -2.59 -14.54
C SER A 128 7.36 -1.78 -15.85
N GLU A 129 7.19 -2.43 -16.99
CA GLU A 129 7.06 -1.76 -18.29
C GLU A 129 5.77 -0.94 -18.36
N LEU A 130 4.67 -1.47 -17.81
CA LEU A 130 3.40 -0.78 -17.80
C LEU A 130 3.43 0.46 -16.91
N VAL A 131 3.95 0.36 -15.68
CA VAL A 131 3.99 1.51 -14.77
C VAL A 131 5.03 2.57 -15.19
N SER A 132 5.94 2.24 -16.10
CA SER A 132 6.89 3.20 -16.67
C SER A 132 6.33 4.00 -17.86
N LYS A 133 5.13 3.66 -18.35
CA LYS A 133 4.51 4.35 -19.47
C LYS A 133 4.06 5.76 -19.11
N ILE A 134 4.11 6.65 -20.10
CA ILE A 134 3.65 8.04 -19.97
C ILE A 134 2.15 8.13 -19.64
N GLU A 135 1.36 7.11 -19.95
CA GLU A 135 -0.06 7.02 -19.66
C GLU A 135 -0.34 7.07 -18.16
N LEU A 136 0.53 6.47 -17.32
CA LEU A 136 0.38 6.55 -15.87
C LEU A 136 0.59 7.98 -15.37
N GLN A 137 1.59 8.68 -15.90
CA GLN A 137 1.81 10.10 -15.55
C GLN A 137 0.60 10.96 -15.94
N LYS A 138 0.08 10.79 -17.15
CA LYS A 138 -1.11 11.51 -17.62
C LYS A 138 -2.34 11.21 -16.75
N LEU A 139 -2.50 9.95 -16.33
CA LEU A 139 -3.57 9.56 -15.39
C LEU A 139 -3.40 10.29 -14.05
N MET A 140 -2.19 10.32 -13.48
CA MET A 140 -1.94 11.03 -12.21
C MET A 140 -2.26 12.53 -12.32
N GLU A 141 -1.86 13.18 -13.42
CA GLU A 141 -2.17 14.60 -13.68
C GLU A 141 -3.68 14.82 -13.76
N TYR A 142 -4.41 13.99 -14.51
CA TYR A 142 -5.86 14.04 -14.61
C TYR A 142 -6.56 13.85 -13.27
N LEU A 143 -6.11 12.88 -12.46
CA LEU A 143 -6.67 12.60 -11.13
C LEU A 143 -6.38 13.75 -10.15
N LYS A 144 -5.21 14.40 -10.26
CA LYS A 144 -4.81 15.53 -9.41
C LYS A 144 -5.77 16.74 -9.52
N GLU A 145 -6.43 16.89 -10.65
CA GLU A 145 -7.44 17.93 -10.86
C GLU A 145 -8.80 17.58 -10.22
N LYS A 146 -9.10 16.29 -10.10
CA LYS A 146 -10.41 15.80 -9.63
C LYS A 146 -10.51 15.61 -8.11
N TYR A 147 -9.38 15.39 -7.43
CA TYR A 147 -9.34 15.01 -6.01
C TYR A 147 -8.56 16.01 -5.17
N ASP A 148 -8.97 16.15 -3.90
CA ASP A 148 -8.21 16.90 -2.90
C ASP A 148 -6.97 16.13 -2.47
N TYR A 149 -7.11 14.79 -2.33
CA TYR A 149 -6.03 13.86 -1.99
C TYR A 149 -6.10 12.58 -2.83
N ILE A 150 -4.95 12.07 -3.22
CA ILE A 150 -4.76 10.77 -3.87
C ILE A 150 -3.77 9.98 -3.03
N ILE A 151 -4.25 8.93 -2.39
CA ILE A 151 -3.41 8.02 -1.60
C ILE A 151 -3.07 6.82 -2.46
N VAL A 152 -1.80 6.73 -2.83
CA VAL A 152 -1.28 5.72 -3.78
C VAL A 152 -0.64 4.58 -2.99
N ASP A 153 -1.27 3.42 -2.97
CA ASP A 153 -0.71 2.20 -2.39
C ASP A 153 0.24 1.55 -3.40
N THR A 154 1.54 1.52 -3.08
CA THR A 154 2.59 1.08 -4.00
C THR A 154 3.24 -0.24 -3.56
N PRO A 155 3.87 -1.00 -4.47
CA PRO A 155 4.67 -2.18 -4.11
C PRO A 155 5.84 -1.86 -3.18
N PRO A 156 6.38 -2.87 -2.44
CA PRO A 156 7.52 -2.68 -1.54
C PRO A 156 8.82 -2.32 -2.29
N ILE A 157 9.54 -1.31 -1.81
CA ILE A 157 10.68 -0.66 -2.48
C ILE A 157 11.91 -1.58 -2.62
N ASN A 158 12.17 -2.44 -1.64
CA ASN A 158 13.41 -3.20 -1.65
C ASN A 158 13.41 -4.35 -2.66
N LEU A 159 12.24 -4.85 -3.02
CA LEU A 159 12.10 -6.02 -3.89
C LEU A 159 11.82 -5.65 -5.34
N ILE A 160 11.10 -4.56 -5.60
CA ILE A 160 10.51 -4.27 -6.91
C ILE A 160 10.73 -2.80 -7.25
N ILE A 161 11.16 -2.54 -8.48
CA ILE A 161 11.40 -1.17 -8.97
C ILE A 161 10.10 -0.37 -9.14
N ASP A 162 8.97 -1.05 -9.32
CA ASP A 162 7.66 -0.44 -9.59
C ASP A 162 7.29 0.60 -8.52
N GLY A 163 7.54 0.28 -7.23
CA GLY A 163 7.28 1.20 -6.12
C GLY A 163 8.05 2.52 -6.25
N ILE A 164 9.29 2.48 -6.75
CA ILE A 164 10.10 3.69 -7.01
C ILE A 164 9.55 4.46 -8.21
N LEU A 165 9.23 3.77 -9.32
CA LEU A 165 8.69 4.41 -10.52
C LEU A 165 7.39 5.15 -10.24
N ILE A 166 6.49 4.53 -9.46
CA ILE A 166 5.22 5.11 -9.07
C ILE A 166 5.41 6.26 -8.07
N SER A 167 6.24 6.07 -7.03
CA SER A 167 6.50 7.11 -6.02
C SER A 167 7.11 8.37 -6.62
N LYS A 168 7.85 8.25 -7.74
CA LYS A 168 8.42 9.39 -8.47
C LYS A 168 7.35 10.28 -9.11
N LEU A 169 6.15 9.78 -9.34
CA LEU A 169 5.00 10.53 -9.86
C LEU A 169 4.17 11.18 -8.75
N CYS A 170 4.53 10.97 -7.48
CA CYS A 170 3.82 11.48 -6.32
C CYS A 170 4.51 12.73 -5.76
N ASP A 171 3.75 13.57 -5.06
CA ASP A 171 4.29 14.78 -4.42
C ASP A 171 5.21 14.41 -3.23
N THR A 172 4.90 13.31 -2.54
CA THR A 172 5.69 12.79 -1.43
C THR A 172 5.44 11.30 -1.18
N THR A 173 6.27 10.69 -0.34
CA THR A 173 6.19 9.26 0.01
C THR A 173 6.25 9.07 1.52
N ILE A 174 5.42 8.18 2.04
CA ILE A 174 5.45 7.69 3.41
C ILE A 174 5.94 6.24 3.40
N LEU A 175 6.96 5.95 4.20
CA LEU A 175 7.52 4.60 4.34
C LEU A 175 6.89 3.90 5.54
N VAL A 176 6.17 2.80 5.32
CA VAL A 176 5.60 1.96 6.37
C VAL A 176 6.59 0.86 6.74
N VAL A 177 6.78 0.65 8.04
CA VAL A 177 7.75 -0.30 8.60
C VAL A 177 7.07 -1.11 9.71
N GLU A 178 7.29 -2.42 9.75
CA GLU A 178 6.76 -3.28 10.82
C GLU A 178 7.64 -3.21 12.07
N SER A 179 7.01 -2.86 13.21
CA SER A 179 7.67 -2.78 14.52
C SER A 179 8.22 -4.14 14.97
N GLY A 180 9.46 -4.14 15.47
CA GLY A 180 10.08 -5.33 16.05
C GLY A 180 10.42 -6.46 15.07
N VAL A 181 10.11 -6.29 13.76
CA VAL A 181 10.31 -7.30 12.72
C VAL A 181 11.28 -6.81 11.64
N THR A 182 11.06 -5.60 11.12
CA THR A 182 11.87 -5.08 10.02
C THR A 182 13.25 -4.64 10.50
N ASP A 183 14.29 -5.23 9.90
CA ASP A 183 15.68 -4.86 10.20
C ASP A 183 15.99 -3.42 9.78
N LYS A 184 16.73 -2.71 10.63
CA LYS A 184 17.12 -1.31 10.41
C LYS A 184 17.88 -1.10 9.08
N ASN A 185 18.66 -2.09 8.63
CA ASN A 185 19.36 -2.00 7.37
C ASN A 185 18.41 -2.07 6.17
N CYS A 186 17.31 -2.85 6.27
CA CYS A 186 16.27 -2.89 5.26
C CYS A 186 15.58 -1.52 5.11
N VAL A 187 15.28 -0.86 6.24
CA VAL A 187 14.69 0.49 6.25
C VAL A 187 15.65 1.51 5.64
N ASN A 188 16.92 1.49 6.06
CA ASN A 188 17.94 2.38 5.52
C ASN A 188 18.19 2.15 4.02
N TYR A 189 18.10 0.91 3.55
CA TYR A 189 18.24 0.60 2.13
C TYR A 189 17.06 1.14 1.31
N ALA A 190 15.83 0.98 1.81
CA ALA A 190 14.64 1.57 1.20
C ALA A 190 14.74 3.10 1.13
N ARG A 191 15.12 3.74 2.24
CA ARG A 191 15.34 5.19 2.31
C ARG A 191 16.36 5.66 1.27
N LYS A 192 17.53 5.03 1.20
CA LYS A 192 18.57 5.37 0.22
C LYS A 192 18.10 5.21 -1.23
N LYS A 193 17.29 4.20 -1.54
CA LYS A 193 16.70 4.04 -2.88
C LYS A 193 15.78 5.20 -3.25
N LEU A 194 14.91 5.61 -2.32
CA LEU A 194 14.02 6.76 -2.52
C LEU A 194 14.83 8.06 -2.71
N GLU A 195 15.79 8.33 -1.82
CA GLU A 195 16.67 9.50 -1.91
C GLU A 195 17.47 9.53 -3.23
N SER A 196 18.03 8.39 -3.64
CA SER A 196 18.79 8.29 -4.91
C SER A 196 17.91 8.53 -6.16
N ALA A 197 16.60 8.30 -6.04
CA ALA A 197 15.64 8.60 -7.09
C ALA A 197 15.08 10.04 -7.00
N ASN A 198 15.60 10.87 -6.08
CA ASN A 198 15.09 12.20 -5.75
C ASN A 198 13.61 12.23 -5.36
N ILE A 199 13.17 11.21 -4.62
CA ILE A 199 11.81 11.11 -4.10
C ILE A 199 11.76 11.72 -2.70
N ASN A 200 10.82 12.65 -2.49
CA ASN A 200 10.59 13.26 -1.19
C ASN A 200 10.00 12.24 -0.23
N ILE A 201 10.61 12.08 0.94
CA ILE A 201 10.12 11.23 2.03
C ILE A 201 9.54 12.13 3.11
N LEU A 202 8.21 12.11 3.26
CA LEU A 202 7.50 12.88 4.28
C LEU A 202 7.82 12.35 5.69
N GLY A 203 7.89 11.02 5.82
CA GLY A 203 8.18 10.38 7.10
C GLY A 203 8.08 8.86 7.05
N VAL A 204 8.16 8.28 8.25
CA VAL A 204 8.07 6.83 8.46
C VAL A 204 6.90 6.55 9.40
N VAL A 205 6.07 5.56 9.06
CA VAL A 205 5.01 5.03 9.92
C VAL A 205 5.48 3.70 10.50
N LEU A 206 5.61 3.63 11.82
CA LEU A 206 5.86 2.38 12.50
C LEU A 206 4.52 1.68 12.73
N ASN A 207 4.30 0.57 12.03
CA ASN A 207 3.06 -0.20 12.05
C ASN A 207 3.18 -1.46 12.91
N LYS A 208 2.05 -2.04 13.29
CA LYS A 208 1.94 -3.27 14.10
C LYS A 208 2.66 -3.16 15.46
N VAL A 209 2.69 -1.97 16.04
CA VAL A 209 3.26 -1.76 17.36
C VAL A 209 2.42 -2.50 18.41
N GLY A 210 3.02 -3.43 19.13
CA GLY A 210 2.36 -4.19 20.19
C GLY A 210 2.17 -3.36 21.46
N SER A 211 1.18 -3.70 22.26
CA SER A 211 0.94 -3.03 23.56
C SER A 211 2.14 -3.09 24.54
N LYS A 212 3.09 -3.97 24.28
CA LYS A 212 4.33 -4.12 25.08
C LYS A 212 5.43 -3.11 24.67
N ASP A 213 5.32 -2.48 23.52
CA ASP A 213 6.34 -1.57 22.98
C ASP A 213 6.14 -0.12 23.43
N TYR A 214 4.96 0.21 23.98
CA TYR A 214 4.70 1.49 24.61
C TYR A 214 5.28 1.50 26.04
N GLY A 215 6.59 1.74 26.16
CA GLY A 215 7.31 1.85 27.43
C GLY A 215 7.02 3.12 28.22
N TYR A 216 5.76 3.54 28.34
CA TYR A 216 5.29 4.49 29.35
C TYR A 216 4.07 3.89 30.05
N GLY A 217 4.31 3.46 31.31
CA GLY A 217 3.34 2.78 32.11
C GLY A 217 2.11 3.63 32.42
N TYR A 218 0.95 3.11 32.10
CA TYR A 218 -0.24 3.14 32.94
C TYR A 218 -0.91 1.77 32.78
N GLY A 219 -1.03 1.10 33.92
CA GLY A 219 -1.43 -0.30 34.00
C GLY A 219 -2.92 -0.52 33.75
N HIS A 220 -3.22 -1.80 33.55
CA HIS A 220 -4.49 -2.51 33.51
C HIS A 220 -5.31 -2.41 32.21
N GLY A 221 -5.31 -3.52 31.46
CA GLY A 221 -6.27 -3.79 30.40
C GLY A 221 -6.01 -5.13 29.72
N HIS A 222 -6.92 -6.04 29.90
CA HIS A 222 -6.91 -7.41 29.39
C HIS A 222 -6.59 -7.49 27.90
N GLY A 223 -5.53 -8.25 27.54
CA GLY A 223 -5.16 -8.53 26.17
C GLY A 223 -6.16 -9.44 25.48
N TYR A 224 -6.72 -8.99 24.36
CA TYR A 224 -7.30 -9.85 23.35
C TYR A 224 -6.33 -9.89 22.19
N GLY A 225 -5.51 -10.94 22.17
CA GLY A 225 -4.68 -11.28 21.02
C GLY A 225 -5.55 -11.87 19.92
N TYR A 226 -5.82 -11.12 18.87
CA TYR A 226 -6.30 -11.69 17.63
C TYR A 226 -5.09 -12.09 16.78
N GLY A 227 -4.67 -13.33 16.96
CA GLY A 227 -3.74 -13.99 16.07
C GLY A 227 -4.43 -14.36 14.75
N TYR A 228 -4.29 -13.57 13.71
CA TYR A 228 -4.57 -14.02 12.36
C TYR A 228 -3.32 -14.75 11.82
N GLY A 229 -3.23 -16.03 12.21
CA GLY A 229 -2.31 -16.96 11.61
C GLY A 229 -2.94 -17.59 10.36
N HIS A 230 -2.70 -17.03 9.19
CA HIS A 230 -2.77 -17.76 7.95
C HIS A 230 -1.42 -17.63 7.25
N GLY A 231 -0.57 -18.62 7.52
CA GLY A 231 0.66 -18.84 6.80
C GLY A 231 0.35 -19.27 5.36
N TYR A 232 0.56 -18.39 4.41
CA TYR A 232 0.79 -18.78 3.02
C TYR A 232 2.27 -18.58 2.73
N GLY A 233 3.00 -19.67 2.88
CA GLY A 233 4.39 -19.78 2.43
C GLY A 233 4.41 -19.75 0.90
N TYR A 234 4.83 -18.64 0.31
CA TYR A 234 5.25 -18.61 -1.09
C TYR A 234 6.78 -18.70 -1.12
N GLY A 235 7.26 -19.91 -1.31
CA GLY A 235 8.64 -20.14 -1.64
C GLY A 235 8.95 -19.64 -3.04
N TYR A 236 9.79 -18.62 -3.16
CA TYR A 236 10.48 -18.35 -4.41
C TYR A 236 11.60 -19.37 -4.55
N GLY A 237 11.32 -20.48 -5.25
CA GLY A 237 12.31 -21.46 -5.63
C GLY A 237 13.13 -20.96 -6.82
N TYR A 238 14.34 -20.49 -6.58
CA TYR A 238 15.40 -20.58 -7.59
C TYR A 238 15.96 -21.99 -7.48
N GLY A 239 15.63 -22.81 -8.47
CA GLY A 239 16.20 -24.13 -8.61
C GLY A 239 17.68 -24.04 -8.99
N ASP A 240 18.52 -24.54 -8.11
CA ASP A 240 19.86 -24.95 -8.51
C ASP A 240 20.02 -26.44 -8.17
N THR A 241 20.01 -27.24 -9.23
CA THR A 241 20.16 -28.67 -9.18
C THR A 241 21.63 -29.02 -9.15
N THR A 242 22.18 -29.28 -7.96
CA THR A 242 23.38 -30.14 -7.86
C THR A 242 23.25 -31.10 -6.70
N SER A 243 22.91 -32.33 -7.06
CA SER A 243 22.92 -33.48 -6.19
C SER A 243 24.35 -33.81 -5.74
N LYS A 244 24.65 -33.68 -4.45
CA LYS A 244 25.83 -34.37 -3.84
C LYS A 244 25.36 -35.43 -2.87
N LYS A 245 25.52 -36.69 -3.31
CA LYS A 245 25.40 -37.92 -2.51
C LYS A 245 26.35 -37.85 -1.31
N LYS A 246 25.83 -37.87 -0.07
CA LYS A 246 26.63 -38.16 1.13
C LYS A 246 26.79 -39.67 1.29
N LYS A 247 28.02 -40.15 1.17
CA LYS A 247 28.42 -41.51 1.56
C LYS A 247 28.49 -41.59 3.10
N SER A 248 27.76 -42.56 3.65
CA SER A 248 27.87 -42.94 5.07
C SER A 248 29.15 -43.74 5.28
N TRP A 249 30.00 -43.32 6.22
CA TRP A 249 31.08 -44.14 6.74
C TRP A 249 30.63 -44.77 8.05
N LYS A 250 30.52 -46.11 8.06
CA LYS A 250 30.45 -46.90 9.30
C LYS A 250 31.88 -47.14 9.77
N ARG A 251 32.17 -46.80 11.04
CA ARG A 251 33.38 -47.26 11.75
C ARG A 251 33.11 -48.63 12.38
N LYS A 252 34.06 -49.53 12.19
CA LYS A 252 34.26 -50.72 13.03
C LYS A 252 34.93 -50.32 14.34
#